data_5ede575d9439be6cd2487522c9d8b650
#
_entry.id   5ede575d9439be6cd2487522c9d8b650
#
_cell.length_a   1.000
_cell.length_b   1.000
_cell.length_c   1.000
_cell.angle_alpha   90.00
_cell.angle_beta   90.00
_cell.angle_gamma   90.00
#
_symmetry.space_group_name_H-M   'P 1'
#
loop_
_entity.id
_entity.type
_entity.pdbx_description
1 polymer ?
#
loop_
_entity_poly.entity_id
_entity_poly.type
_entity_poly.pdbx_seq_one_letter_code
_entity_poly.pdbx_strand_id
1 'polypeptide(L)'
;MRFHCLGIPHTVTSPEYVACAYTQKLLKFCKMMKSRGHTIIHYGHEDSDVVCDEHVTVTTNQDLEDAYGSYDWRKGFFKYCMRDYAYQAFYRNAKKEIAKRKEKNDFLLPFFGAGVREVCDVHKDLIVVEPGIGYGDNHWAQWKVFESYAIYHAYCGLKNVTQCHQKWYETVIPNYFDVDDFEYREKKSDYYLYIGRVYEGKGVHIAIDAAKKAGVKLKMAGQKADGYVVPDHVEYIGYADLETRKELMAGAKASFLPTLYVEPFGGVQVENLLSGTPTITTDWGAFAENNLHGVTGYRCRTMGDFVEAVNNIEKGKIKSEDCLKFGQNFSLEKVSLMYEKYFTDVLNVYTGKGWYSPSDPDLFDALTKQYP
;
A
#
# COMPACT_ATOMS: atom_id res chain seq x y z
N MET A 1 -0.84 18.82 -14.25
CA MET A 1 0.29 18.00 -14.71
C MET A 1 -0.26 16.80 -15.48
N ARG A 2 0.55 16.12 -16.30
CA ARG A 2 0.20 14.91 -17.03
C ARG A 2 1.00 13.73 -16.48
N PHE A 3 0.32 12.64 -16.18
CA PHE A 3 0.91 11.45 -15.57
C PHE A 3 0.66 10.21 -16.46
N HIS A 4 1.73 9.57 -16.87
CA HIS A 4 1.74 8.26 -17.51
C HIS A 4 1.89 7.20 -16.41
N CYS A 5 0.81 6.55 -16.05
CA CYS A 5 0.74 5.60 -14.94
C CYS A 5 0.86 4.16 -15.45
N LEU A 6 1.94 3.47 -15.08
CA LEU A 6 2.18 2.10 -15.50
C LEU A 6 1.48 1.11 -14.58
N GLY A 7 0.62 0.27 -15.14
CA GLY A 7 -0.01 -0.87 -14.49
C GLY A 7 0.99 -1.95 -14.06
N ILE A 8 0.49 -2.94 -13.36
CA ILE A 8 1.27 -4.10 -12.94
C ILE A 8 1.05 -5.21 -13.98
N PRO A 9 2.10 -5.71 -14.67
CA PRO A 9 1.95 -6.57 -15.85
C PRO A 9 1.17 -7.88 -15.63
N HIS A 10 1.14 -8.40 -14.41
CA HIS A 10 0.48 -9.67 -14.05
C HIS A 10 -0.85 -9.49 -13.32
N THR A 11 -1.42 -8.27 -13.28
CA THR A 11 -2.72 -8.00 -12.64
C THR A 11 -3.59 -7.12 -13.53
N VAL A 12 -4.88 -7.12 -13.24
CA VAL A 12 -5.83 -6.13 -13.78
C VAL A 12 -5.96 -4.99 -12.78
N THR A 13 -5.80 -3.74 -13.22
CA THR A 13 -5.98 -2.58 -12.34
C THR A 13 -7.46 -2.33 -12.13
N SER A 14 -8.03 -2.95 -11.11
CA SER A 14 -9.44 -2.86 -10.75
C SER A 14 -9.67 -2.97 -9.25
N PRO A 15 -10.83 -2.55 -8.73
CA PRO A 15 -11.18 -2.67 -7.32
C PRO A 15 -11.11 -4.11 -6.79
N GLU A 16 -11.37 -5.12 -7.63
CA GLU A 16 -11.39 -6.53 -7.21
C GLU A 16 -10.03 -7.07 -6.77
N TYR A 17 -8.93 -6.50 -7.27
CA TYR A 17 -7.56 -6.98 -6.98
C TYR A 17 -7.05 -6.50 -5.62
N VAL A 18 -7.87 -6.62 -4.57
CA VAL A 18 -7.55 -6.18 -3.19
C VAL A 18 -6.32 -6.87 -2.60
N ALA A 19 -5.97 -8.06 -3.07
CA ALA A 19 -4.79 -8.81 -2.60
C ALA A 19 -3.46 -8.25 -3.13
N CYS A 20 -3.47 -7.36 -4.13
CA CYS A 20 -2.28 -6.73 -4.69
C CYS A 20 -2.16 -5.27 -4.25
N ALA A 21 -1.31 -5.00 -3.27
CA ALA A 21 -1.10 -3.65 -2.74
C ALA A 21 -0.66 -2.64 -3.81
N TYR A 22 0.16 -3.04 -4.76
CA TYR A 22 0.64 -2.17 -5.85
C TYR A 22 -0.50 -1.79 -6.81
N THR A 23 -1.33 -2.77 -7.18
CA THR A 23 -2.51 -2.53 -8.03
C THR A 23 -3.49 -1.57 -7.35
N GLN A 24 -3.77 -1.78 -6.06
CA GLN A 24 -4.64 -0.90 -5.29
C GLN A 24 -4.06 0.50 -5.11
N LYS A 25 -2.75 0.63 -4.95
CA LYS A 25 -2.06 1.91 -4.89
C LYS A 25 -2.22 2.70 -6.19
N LEU A 26 -1.95 2.06 -7.33
CA LEU A 26 -2.11 2.68 -8.65
C LEU A 26 -3.56 3.12 -8.89
N LEU A 27 -4.53 2.24 -8.62
CA LEU A 27 -5.96 2.52 -8.78
C LEU A 27 -6.37 3.79 -8.01
N LYS A 28 -6.01 3.84 -6.73
CA LYS A 28 -6.30 4.97 -5.85
C LYS A 28 -5.54 6.24 -6.23
N PHE A 29 -4.28 6.12 -6.69
CA PHE A 29 -3.50 7.24 -7.19
C PHE A 29 -4.18 7.91 -8.39
N CYS A 30 -4.64 7.13 -9.36
CA CYS A 30 -5.34 7.65 -10.53
C CYS A 30 -6.60 8.43 -10.10
N LYS A 31 -7.46 7.85 -9.24
CA LYS A 31 -8.64 8.53 -8.68
C LYS A 31 -8.25 9.82 -7.95
N MET A 32 -7.25 9.75 -7.09
CA MET A 32 -6.75 10.86 -6.27
C MET A 32 -6.27 12.04 -7.12
N MET A 33 -5.38 11.78 -8.07
CA MET A 33 -4.80 12.86 -8.88
C MET A 33 -5.76 13.37 -9.94
N LYS A 34 -6.67 12.51 -10.43
CA LYS A 34 -7.76 12.95 -11.31
C LYS A 34 -8.70 13.92 -10.61
N SER A 35 -9.06 13.69 -9.35
CA SER A 35 -9.90 14.60 -8.56
C SER A 35 -9.24 15.97 -8.33
N ARG A 36 -7.91 16.06 -8.44
CA ARG A 36 -7.13 17.31 -8.39
C ARG A 36 -7.02 18.02 -9.74
N GLY A 37 -7.69 17.52 -10.79
CA GLY A 37 -7.67 18.14 -12.12
C GLY A 37 -6.43 17.84 -12.96
N HIS A 38 -5.66 16.82 -12.60
CA HIS A 38 -4.52 16.36 -13.39
C HIS A 38 -4.95 15.42 -14.52
N THR A 39 -4.15 15.33 -15.58
CA THR A 39 -4.38 14.40 -16.69
C THR A 39 -3.73 13.06 -16.36
N ILE A 40 -4.51 12.00 -16.41
CA ILE A 40 -4.09 10.64 -16.11
C ILE A 40 -4.20 9.77 -17.37
N ILE A 41 -3.08 9.20 -17.80
CA ILE A 41 -3.01 8.21 -18.88
C ILE A 41 -2.56 6.90 -18.24
N HIS A 42 -3.45 5.92 -18.18
CA HIS A 42 -3.19 4.61 -17.58
C HIS A 42 -2.81 3.59 -18.64
N TYR A 43 -1.73 2.85 -18.42
CA TYR A 43 -1.27 1.76 -19.28
C TYR A 43 -1.39 0.44 -18.53
N GLY A 44 -2.28 -0.43 -18.96
CA GLY A 44 -2.59 -1.66 -18.22
C GLY A 44 -3.30 -2.72 -19.05
N HIS A 45 -3.89 -3.66 -18.32
CA HIS A 45 -4.67 -4.74 -18.88
C HIS A 45 -5.99 -4.22 -19.49
N GLU A 46 -6.49 -4.89 -20.55
CA GLU A 46 -7.71 -4.48 -21.27
C GLU A 46 -8.95 -4.34 -20.38
N ASP A 47 -9.09 -5.16 -19.35
CA ASP A 47 -10.21 -5.15 -18.40
C ASP A 47 -9.98 -4.20 -17.21
N SER A 48 -9.01 -3.30 -17.26
CA SER A 48 -8.76 -2.35 -16.17
C SER A 48 -9.92 -1.37 -16.01
N ASP A 49 -10.35 -1.17 -14.76
CA ASP A 49 -11.37 -0.21 -14.35
C ASP A 49 -10.73 0.90 -13.52
N VAL A 50 -10.30 1.97 -14.19
CA VAL A 50 -9.47 3.04 -13.61
C VAL A 50 -10.05 4.41 -13.94
N VAL A 51 -10.17 5.26 -12.94
CA VAL A 51 -10.54 6.67 -13.13
C VAL A 51 -9.37 7.41 -13.80
N CYS A 52 -9.44 7.63 -15.09
CA CYS A 52 -8.39 8.26 -15.90
C CYS A 52 -8.97 9.07 -17.07
N ASP A 53 -8.14 9.86 -17.76
CA ASP A 53 -8.53 10.53 -19.00
C ASP A 53 -8.44 9.59 -20.20
N GLU A 54 -7.43 8.72 -20.19
CA GLU A 54 -7.22 7.72 -21.23
C GLU A 54 -6.71 6.41 -20.61
N HIS A 55 -7.38 5.31 -20.91
CA HIS A 55 -6.87 3.96 -20.67
C HIS A 55 -6.27 3.41 -21.96
N VAL A 56 -5.04 2.92 -21.86
CA VAL A 56 -4.29 2.33 -22.97
C VAL A 56 -4.03 0.86 -22.68
N THR A 57 -4.67 -0.01 -23.43
CA THR A 57 -4.44 -1.46 -23.32
C THR A 57 -3.03 -1.81 -23.78
N VAL A 58 -2.26 -2.42 -22.88
CA VAL A 58 -0.88 -2.90 -23.15
C VAL A 58 -0.71 -4.40 -22.89
N THR A 59 -1.66 -5.02 -22.19
CA THR A 59 -1.80 -6.47 -22.03
C THR A 59 -3.27 -6.88 -22.16
N THR A 60 -3.49 -8.12 -22.60
CA THR A 60 -4.81 -8.70 -22.84
C THR A 60 -5.02 -9.95 -21.97
N ASN A 61 -6.26 -10.44 -21.90
CA ASN A 61 -6.59 -11.73 -21.29
C ASN A 61 -5.77 -12.87 -21.90
N GLN A 62 -5.56 -12.84 -23.21
CA GLN A 62 -4.76 -13.84 -23.91
C GLN A 62 -3.28 -13.79 -23.47
N ASP A 63 -2.69 -12.58 -23.28
CA ASP A 63 -1.33 -12.45 -22.80
C ASP A 63 -1.15 -13.05 -21.39
N LEU A 64 -2.15 -12.88 -20.49
CA LEU A 64 -2.12 -13.47 -19.16
C LEU A 64 -2.36 -14.99 -19.18
N GLU A 65 -3.25 -15.48 -20.04
CA GLU A 65 -3.50 -16.91 -20.20
C GLU A 65 -2.27 -17.63 -20.78
N ASP A 66 -1.62 -17.05 -21.77
CA ASP A 66 -0.38 -17.59 -22.35
C ASP A 66 0.77 -17.64 -21.35
N ALA A 67 0.84 -16.67 -20.40
CA ALA A 67 1.90 -16.62 -19.41
C ALA A 67 1.63 -17.52 -18.19
N TYR A 68 0.40 -17.59 -17.70
CA TYR A 68 0.07 -18.19 -16.40
C TYR A 68 -0.91 -19.35 -16.49
N GLY A 69 -1.54 -19.57 -17.65
CA GLY A 69 -2.63 -20.50 -17.84
C GLY A 69 -3.90 -20.07 -17.07
N SER A 70 -4.88 -20.96 -17.08
CA SER A 70 -6.10 -20.74 -16.30
C SER A 70 -5.83 -21.03 -14.81
N TYR A 71 -5.69 -19.98 -13.99
CA TYR A 71 -5.62 -20.12 -12.54
C TYR A 71 -6.47 -19.04 -11.84
N ASP A 72 -7.02 -19.41 -10.70
CA ASP A 72 -7.77 -18.47 -9.87
C ASP A 72 -6.84 -17.80 -8.84
N TRP A 73 -6.45 -16.56 -9.12
CA TRP A 73 -5.58 -15.77 -8.25
C TRP A 73 -6.18 -15.51 -6.86
N ARG A 74 -7.49 -15.72 -6.67
CA ARG A 74 -8.15 -15.61 -5.36
C ARG A 74 -7.79 -16.78 -4.43
N LYS A 75 -7.41 -17.92 -4.98
CA LYS A 75 -7.08 -19.15 -4.21
C LYS A 75 -5.63 -19.27 -3.78
N GLY A 76 -4.74 -18.48 -4.36
CA GLY A 76 -3.31 -18.55 -4.07
C GLY A 76 -2.60 -17.22 -4.30
N PHE A 77 -1.28 -17.20 -4.15
CA PHE A 77 -0.49 -16.00 -4.43
C PHE A 77 -0.35 -15.77 -5.93
N PHE A 78 -0.20 -14.49 -6.33
CA PHE A 78 0.02 -14.14 -7.73
C PHE A 78 1.24 -14.85 -8.30
N LYS A 79 1.07 -15.39 -9.51
CA LYS A 79 2.17 -15.93 -10.31
C LYS A 79 2.74 -14.81 -11.17
N TYR A 80 4.03 -14.65 -11.18
CA TYR A 80 4.70 -13.72 -12.09
C TYR A 80 6.20 -14.01 -12.22
N CYS A 81 6.74 -13.68 -13.37
CA CYS A 81 8.18 -13.60 -13.62
C CYS A 81 8.45 -12.43 -14.56
N MET A 82 9.38 -11.54 -14.22
CA MET A 82 9.69 -10.37 -15.04
C MET A 82 10.20 -10.70 -16.46
N ARG A 83 10.44 -11.99 -16.76
CA ARG A 83 10.87 -12.48 -18.06
C ARG A 83 9.80 -13.27 -18.80
N ASP A 84 8.59 -13.41 -18.21
CA ASP A 84 7.50 -14.14 -18.84
C ASP A 84 6.86 -13.36 -19.99
N TYR A 85 5.95 -14.02 -20.71
CA TYR A 85 5.31 -13.47 -21.88
C TYR A 85 4.46 -12.23 -21.56
N ALA A 86 3.72 -12.22 -20.45
CA ALA A 86 2.89 -11.08 -20.06
C ALA A 86 3.72 -9.81 -19.83
N TYR A 87 4.88 -9.95 -19.15
CA TYR A 87 5.81 -8.83 -18.97
C TYR A 87 6.41 -8.35 -20.30
N GLN A 88 6.80 -9.26 -21.18
CA GLN A 88 7.35 -8.90 -22.50
C GLN A 88 6.29 -8.20 -23.37
N ALA A 89 5.04 -8.65 -23.36
CA ALA A 89 3.93 -7.99 -24.04
C ALA A 89 3.71 -6.58 -23.48
N PHE A 90 3.65 -6.44 -22.16
CA PHE A 90 3.53 -5.15 -21.48
C PHE A 90 4.65 -4.18 -21.89
N TYR A 91 5.92 -4.61 -21.81
CA TYR A 91 7.06 -3.76 -22.15
C TYR A 91 7.03 -3.29 -23.60
N ARG A 92 6.81 -4.20 -24.53
CA ARG A 92 6.74 -3.89 -25.97
C ARG A 92 5.65 -2.88 -26.28
N ASN A 93 4.46 -3.11 -25.75
CA ASN A 93 3.28 -2.29 -26.03
C ASN A 93 3.35 -0.94 -25.31
N ALA A 94 3.69 -0.91 -24.03
CA ALA A 94 3.81 0.33 -23.26
C ALA A 94 4.87 1.28 -23.84
N LYS A 95 6.06 0.78 -24.21
CA LYS A 95 7.10 1.59 -24.87
C LYS A 95 6.56 2.29 -26.12
N LYS A 96 5.84 1.56 -26.97
CA LYS A 96 5.26 2.09 -28.22
C LYS A 96 4.17 3.12 -27.94
N GLU A 97 3.27 2.82 -27.01
CA GLU A 97 2.10 3.64 -26.76
C GLU A 97 2.44 4.94 -26.00
N ILE A 98 3.42 4.91 -25.10
CA ILE A 98 3.95 6.12 -24.44
C ILE A 98 4.62 7.02 -25.47
N ALA A 99 5.42 6.48 -26.39
CA ALA A 99 6.09 7.25 -27.42
C ALA A 99 5.14 8.10 -28.29
N LYS A 100 3.89 7.66 -28.46
CA LYS A 100 2.86 8.37 -29.24
C LYS A 100 2.19 9.51 -28.46
N ARG A 101 2.21 9.46 -27.12
CA ARG A 101 1.39 10.30 -26.25
C ARG A 101 2.18 11.29 -25.41
N LYS A 102 3.46 11.00 -25.17
CA LYS A 102 4.31 11.80 -24.28
C LYS A 102 4.51 13.21 -24.79
N GLU A 103 4.49 14.16 -23.86
CA GLU A 103 4.79 15.55 -24.08
C GLU A 103 5.93 16.00 -23.15
N LYS A 104 6.47 17.19 -23.42
CA LYS A 104 7.56 17.74 -22.61
C LYS A 104 7.09 17.96 -21.17
N ASN A 105 7.91 17.52 -20.22
CA ASN A 105 7.68 17.62 -18.76
C ASN A 105 6.56 16.72 -18.23
N ASP A 106 6.12 15.73 -18.99
CA ASP A 106 5.23 14.69 -18.45
C ASP A 106 5.96 13.80 -17.45
N PHE A 107 5.19 13.30 -16.49
CA PHE A 107 5.66 12.34 -15.50
C PHE A 107 5.38 10.90 -15.94
N LEU A 108 6.35 10.01 -15.71
CA LEU A 108 6.22 8.57 -15.92
C LEU A 108 6.35 7.84 -14.58
N LEU A 109 5.32 7.11 -14.19
CA LEU A 109 5.15 6.56 -12.85
C LEU A 109 5.16 5.03 -12.83
N PRO A 110 6.30 4.39 -12.50
CA PRO A 110 6.42 2.95 -12.33
C PRO A 110 6.00 2.49 -10.92
N PHE A 111 4.73 2.16 -10.71
CA PHE A 111 4.22 1.70 -9.40
C PHE A 111 4.77 0.34 -8.95
N PHE A 112 5.37 -0.43 -9.86
CA PHE A 112 5.98 -1.72 -9.57
C PHE A 112 7.52 -1.70 -9.65
N GLY A 113 8.14 -0.55 -9.44
CA GLY A 113 9.59 -0.38 -9.37
C GLY A 113 10.34 -1.00 -10.55
N ALA A 114 11.33 -1.85 -10.25
CA ALA A 114 12.13 -2.53 -11.27
C ALA A 114 11.32 -3.42 -12.22
N GLY A 115 10.14 -3.88 -11.82
CA GLY A 115 9.27 -4.72 -12.65
C GLY A 115 8.77 -4.04 -13.94
N VAL A 116 8.85 -2.71 -14.02
CA VAL A 116 8.48 -1.94 -15.23
C VAL A 116 9.57 -0.96 -15.66
N ARG A 117 10.78 -1.09 -15.08
CA ARG A 117 11.93 -0.24 -15.39
C ARG A 117 12.28 -0.22 -16.87
N GLU A 118 12.18 -1.36 -17.55
CA GLU A 118 12.49 -1.50 -18.95
C GLU A 118 11.67 -0.55 -19.86
N VAL A 119 10.44 -0.24 -19.45
CA VAL A 119 9.60 0.75 -20.14
C VAL A 119 10.16 2.17 -19.93
N CYS A 120 10.57 2.49 -18.70
CA CYS A 120 11.06 3.83 -18.36
C CYS A 120 12.43 4.12 -18.98
N ASP A 121 13.32 3.12 -19.09
CA ASP A 121 14.68 3.31 -19.58
C ASP A 121 14.75 3.81 -21.04
N VAL A 122 13.69 3.63 -21.83
CA VAL A 122 13.60 4.16 -23.21
C VAL A 122 12.94 5.54 -23.29
N HIS A 123 12.38 6.05 -22.20
CA HIS A 123 11.71 7.35 -22.12
C HIS A 123 12.41 8.30 -21.14
N LYS A 124 13.73 8.43 -21.26
CA LYS A 124 14.58 9.27 -20.38
C LYS A 124 14.33 10.78 -20.51
N ASP A 125 13.57 11.17 -21.49
CA ASP A 125 13.07 12.54 -21.71
C ASP A 125 11.85 12.89 -20.83
N LEU A 126 11.25 11.89 -20.14
CA LEU A 126 10.20 12.08 -19.18
C LEU A 126 10.74 12.19 -17.74
N ILE A 127 9.95 12.76 -16.86
CA ILE A 127 10.27 12.86 -15.42
C ILE A 127 9.83 11.54 -14.74
N VAL A 128 10.78 10.62 -14.56
CA VAL A 128 10.48 9.31 -13.95
C VAL A 128 10.50 9.43 -12.43
N VAL A 129 9.36 9.13 -11.80
CA VAL A 129 9.19 9.11 -10.34
C VAL A 129 8.71 7.73 -9.90
N GLU A 130 9.39 7.08 -8.95
CA GLU A 130 8.88 5.89 -8.26
C GLU A 130 7.96 6.34 -7.10
N PRO A 131 6.62 6.26 -7.26
CA PRO A 131 5.69 6.70 -6.23
C PRO A 131 5.36 5.57 -5.26
N GLY A 132 5.41 5.84 -3.96
CA GLY A 132 4.97 4.90 -2.93
C GLY A 132 5.82 3.63 -2.84
N ILE A 133 7.12 3.79 -2.62
CA ILE A 133 8.07 2.68 -2.46
C ILE A 133 7.83 1.97 -1.14
N GLY A 134 7.40 0.70 -1.23
CA GLY A 134 7.21 -0.22 -0.11
C GLY A 134 8.00 -1.53 -0.25
N TYR A 135 9.12 -1.51 -0.97
CA TYR A 135 9.99 -2.65 -1.23
C TYR A 135 11.45 -2.31 -0.89
N GLY A 136 12.21 -3.32 -0.46
CA GLY A 136 13.52 -3.12 0.16
C GLY A 136 14.69 -2.91 -0.78
N ASP A 137 14.56 -3.25 -2.08
CA ASP A 137 15.67 -3.25 -3.05
C ASP A 137 15.23 -2.78 -4.43
N ASN A 138 16.22 -2.63 -5.33
CA ASN A 138 16.01 -2.32 -6.75
C ASN A 138 15.33 -0.96 -7.03
N HIS A 139 15.48 0.02 -6.14
CA HIS A 139 15.10 1.40 -6.45
C HIS A 139 16.11 2.00 -7.41
N TRP A 140 15.63 2.66 -8.45
CA TRP A 140 16.50 3.12 -9.53
C TRP A 140 16.20 4.52 -10.03
N ALA A 141 14.93 5.00 -9.97
CA ALA A 141 14.57 6.32 -10.44
C ALA A 141 15.31 7.43 -9.67
N GLN A 142 15.46 8.57 -10.30
CA GLN A 142 16.06 9.76 -9.66
C GLN A 142 15.16 10.30 -8.56
N TRP A 143 13.85 10.34 -8.80
CA TRP A 143 12.85 10.89 -7.91
C TRP A 143 12.09 9.75 -7.23
N LYS A 144 11.96 9.81 -5.89
CA LYS A 144 11.40 8.70 -5.10
C LYS A 144 10.49 9.20 -4.00
N VAL A 145 9.39 8.48 -3.82
CA VAL A 145 8.49 8.63 -2.69
C VAL A 145 8.43 7.30 -1.95
N PHE A 146 8.82 7.29 -0.69
CA PHE A 146 8.73 6.14 0.21
C PHE A 146 7.43 6.19 1.01
N GLU A 147 6.89 5.01 1.38
CA GLU A 147 5.63 4.91 2.12
C GLU A 147 5.75 5.25 3.60
N SER A 148 6.96 5.11 4.17
CA SER A 148 7.25 5.38 5.58
C SER A 148 8.72 5.72 5.79
N TYR A 149 9.03 6.31 6.94
CA TYR A 149 10.43 6.51 7.36
C TYR A 149 11.11 5.17 7.65
N ALA A 150 10.37 4.16 8.12
CA ALA A 150 10.93 2.82 8.36
C ALA A 150 11.55 2.24 7.09
N ILE A 151 10.81 2.24 5.96
CA ILE A 151 11.34 1.71 4.69
C ILE A 151 12.39 2.62 4.07
N TYR A 152 12.26 3.94 4.24
CA TYR A 152 13.26 4.90 3.78
C TYR A 152 14.59 4.71 4.51
N HIS A 153 14.58 4.57 5.84
CA HIS A 153 15.79 4.34 6.62
C HIS A 153 16.36 2.93 6.40
N ALA A 154 15.53 1.91 6.18
CA ALA A 154 15.98 0.59 5.76
C ALA A 154 16.73 0.66 4.41
N TYR A 155 16.20 1.41 3.44
CA TYR A 155 16.88 1.69 2.18
C TYR A 155 18.23 2.38 2.39
N CYS A 156 18.28 3.42 3.23
CA CYS A 156 19.54 4.08 3.56
C CYS A 156 20.56 3.12 4.21
N GLY A 157 20.10 2.24 5.10
CA GLY A 157 20.93 1.22 5.74
C GLY A 157 21.53 0.23 4.75
N LEU A 158 20.76 -0.22 3.75
CA LEU A 158 21.24 -1.09 2.67
C LEU A 158 22.32 -0.42 1.81
N LYS A 159 22.29 0.90 1.69
CA LYS A 159 23.28 1.71 0.95
C LYS A 159 24.51 2.11 1.78
N ASN A 160 24.67 1.64 3.01
CA ASN A 160 25.63 2.09 4.00
C ASN A 160 25.30 3.52 4.54
N VAL A 161 24.78 3.55 5.77
CA VAL A 161 24.28 4.75 6.44
C VAL A 161 25.26 5.95 6.40
N THR A 162 26.55 5.69 6.54
CA THR A 162 27.59 6.75 6.55
C THR A 162 27.93 7.28 5.16
N GLN A 163 27.53 6.58 4.10
CA GLN A 163 27.79 6.94 2.71
C GLN A 163 26.51 7.15 1.91
N CYS A 164 25.34 7.00 2.54
CA CYS A 164 24.07 7.25 1.92
C CYS A 164 23.83 8.76 1.89
N HIS A 165 24.23 9.39 0.78
CA HIS A 165 23.83 10.75 0.51
C HIS A 165 22.39 10.72 0.00
N GLN A 166 21.50 11.35 0.77
CA GLN A 166 20.12 11.58 0.34
C GLN A 166 20.15 12.40 -0.93
N LYS A 167 19.31 12.00 -1.86
CA LYS A 167 19.14 12.72 -3.12
C LYS A 167 17.97 13.67 -3.00
N TRP A 168 17.99 14.68 -3.84
CA TRP A 168 16.93 15.64 -3.98
C TRP A 168 15.58 14.97 -4.14
N TYR A 169 14.62 15.39 -3.32
CA TYR A 169 13.25 14.91 -3.35
C TYR A 169 13.12 13.38 -3.25
N GLU A 170 14.01 12.74 -2.50
CA GLU A 170 13.71 11.46 -1.86
C GLU A 170 12.91 11.80 -0.60
N THR A 171 11.62 11.51 -0.59
CA THR A 171 10.70 11.92 0.48
C THR A 171 9.83 10.78 0.95
N VAL A 172 9.15 10.98 2.08
CA VAL A 172 8.14 10.08 2.61
C VAL A 172 6.77 10.71 2.44
N ILE A 173 5.88 10.02 1.72
CA ILE A 173 4.45 10.33 1.67
C ILE A 173 3.71 9.02 1.94
N PRO A 174 2.82 8.98 2.94
CA PRO A 174 2.14 7.75 3.33
C PRO A 174 1.24 7.23 2.20
N ASN A 175 0.87 5.95 2.27
CA ASN A 175 -0.17 5.41 1.42
C ASN A 175 -1.51 6.09 1.72
N TYR A 176 -2.41 6.00 0.77
CA TYR A 176 -3.68 6.73 0.73
C TYR A 176 -4.84 5.77 0.51
N PHE A 177 -5.99 6.14 1.08
CA PHE A 177 -7.17 5.30 1.11
C PHE A 177 -8.40 6.13 0.74
N ASP A 178 -9.30 5.49 -0.01
CA ASP A 178 -10.64 6.02 -0.20
C ASP A 178 -11.45 5.71 1.04
N VAL A 179 -11.87 6.73 1.75
CA VAL A 179 -12.61 6.55 3.01
C VAL A 179 -13.97 5.89 2.78
N ASP A 180 -14.55 6.03 1.59
CA ASP A 180 -15.83 5.44 1.22
C ASP A 180 -15.76 3.92 0.99
N ASP A 181 -14.55 3.37 0.85
CA ASP A 181 -14.33 1.92 0.76
C ASP A 181 -14.55 1.20 2.10
N PHE A 182 -14.71 1.93 3.22
CA PHE A 182 -14.77 1.38 4.58
C PHE A 182 -16.07 1.76 5.29
N GLU A 183 -16.50 0.90 6.20
CA GLU A 183 -17.65 1.14 7.06
C GLU A 183 -17.18 1.41 8.50
N TYR A 184 -17.46 2.59 9.01
CA TYR A 184 -17.26 2.88 10.44
C TYR A 184 -18.34 2.22 11.28
N ARG A 185 -17.93 1.48 12.32
CA ARG A 185 -18.84 0.87 13.27
C ARG A 185 -18.29 1.02 14.70
N GLU A 186 -19.03 1.73 15.54
CA GLU A 186 -18.68 1.90 16.96
C GLU A 186 -18.93 0.63 17.76
N LYS A 187 -20.10 0.02 17.60
CA LYS A 187 -20.47 -1.21 18.30
C LYS A 187 -19.87 -2.41 17.60
N LYS A 188 -18.91 -3.06 18.26
CA LYS A 188 -18.19 -4.22 17.73
C LYS A 188 -18.90 -5.55 18.02
N SER A 189 -18.69 -6.53 17.16
CA SER A 189 -19.09 -7.92 17.35
C SER A 189 -18.08 -8.66 18.26
N ASP A 190 -18.43 -9.87 18.70
CA ASP A 190 -17.60 -10.63 19.65
C ASP A 190 -16.54 -11.48 18.93
N TYR A 191 -15.57 -10.81 18.23
CA TYR A 191 -14.40 -11.47 17.64
C TYR A 191 -13.23 -10.50 17.46
N TYR A 192 -12.03 -11.06 17.38
CA TYR A 192 -10.81 -10.44 16.91
C TYR A 192 -10.53 -10.88 15.48
N LEU A 193 -9.82 -10.06 14.72
CA LEU A 193 -9.58 -10.30 13.30
C LEU A 193 -8.08 -10.43 13.01
N TYR A 194 -7.73 -11.38 12.16
CA TYR A 194 -6.50 -11.34 11.36
C TYR A 194 -6.92 -11.25 9.89
N ILE A 195 -6.44 -10.27 9.15
CA ILE A 195 -6.75 -10.11 7.73
C ILE A 195 -5.48 -9.79 6.92
N GLY A 196 -5.19 -10.66 5.96
CA GLY A 196 -3.98 -10.57 5.14
C GLY A 196 -3.51 -11.93 4.67
N ARG A 197 -2.41 -11.98 3.93
CA ARG A 197 -1.82 -13.26 3.50
C ARG A 197 -1.42 -14.11 4.71
N VAL A 198 -1.82 -15.37 4.68
CA VAL A 198 -1.60 -16.32 5.78
C VAL A 198 -0.31 -17.11 5.51
N TYR A 199 0.79 -16.64 6.10
CA TYR A 199 2.11 -17.28 6.07
C TYR A 199 2.96 -16.79 7.26
N GLU A 200 4.06 -17.50 7.53
CA GLU A 200 4.88 -17.29 8.73
C GLU A 200 5.37 -15.85 8.90
N GLY A 201 5.89 -15.21 7.85
CA GLY A 201 6.43 -13.84 7.90
C GLY A 201 5.42 -12.78 8.33
N LYS A 202 4.11 -13.05 8.21
CA LYS A 202 3.04 -12.19 8.74
C LYS A 202 2.72 -12.46 10.21
N GLY A 203 3.47 -13.35 10.89
CA GLY A 203 3.31 -13.62 12.31
C GLY A 203 1.97 -14.25 12.68
N VAL A 204 1.35 -14.98 11.76
CA VAL A 204 0.01 -15.57 11.93
C VAL A 204 -0.09 -16.42 13.20
N HIS A 205 0.95 -17.20 13.51
CA HIS A 205 1.04 -18.02 14.72
C HIS A 205 0.97 -17.17 16.00
N ILE A 206 1.52 -15.95 15.99
CA ILE A 206 1.43 -15.01 17.13
C ILE A 206 -0.02 -14.57 17.35
N ALA A 207 -0.76 -14.23 16.28
CA ALA A 207 -2.18 -13.88 16.38
C ALA A 207 -3.01 -15.04 16.95
N ILE A 208 -2.77 -16.27 16.46
CA ILE A 208 -3.45 -17.48 16.91
C ILE A 208 -3.17 -17.76 18.41
N ASP A 209 -1.90 -17.72 18.80
CA ASP A 209 -1.49 -17.98 20.18
C ASP A 209 -1.97 -16.89 21.13
N ALA A 210 -1.91 -15.61 20.72
CA ALA A 210 -2.40 -14.50 21.53
C ALA A 210 -3.93 -14.60 21.77
N ALA A 211 -4.70 -14.85 20.72
CA ALA A 211 -6.14 -15.04 20.83
C ALA A 211 -6.49 -16.23 21.73
N LYS A 212 -5.80 -17.37 21.56
CA LYS A 212 -5.99 -18.57 22.42
C LYS A 212 -5.66 -18.30 23.87
N LYS A 213 -4.52 -17.64 24.16
CA LYS A 213 -4.10 -17.31 25.54
C LYS A 213 -5.01 -16.30 26.20
N ALA A 214 -5.53 -15.35 25.44
CA ALA A 214 -6.49 -14.36 25.94
C ALA A 214 -7.93 -14.89 26.02
N GLY A 215 -8.22 -16.09 25.48
CA GLY A 215 -9.56 -16.70 25.52
C GLY A 215 -10.58 -16.00 24.61
N VAL A 216 -10.14 -15.39 23.51
CA VAL A 216 -11.00 -14.65 22.57
C VAL A 216 -11.16 -15.37 21.24
N LYS A 217 -12.30 -15.13 20.56
CA LYS A 217 -12.56 -15.67 19.22
C LYS A 217 -11.68 -14.99 18.18
N LEU A 218 -11.04 -15.75 17.32
CA LEU A 218 -10.26 -15.24 16.20
C LEU A 218 -10.91 -15.64 14.87
N LYS A 219 -11.24 -14.65 14.04
CA LYS A 219 -11.54 -14.82 12.63
C LYS A 219 -10.29 -14.51 11.82
N MET A 220 -10.02 -15.35 10.83
CA MET A 220 -8.86 -15.21 9.97
C MET A 220 -9.29 -15.17 8.50
N ALA A 221 -8.92 -14.13 7.76
CA ALA A 221 -9.24 -13.95 6.35
C ALA A 221 -7.99 -13.66 5.51
N GLY A 222 -7.94 -14.23 4.32
CA GLY A 222 -6.89 -14.01 3.33
C GLY A 222 -6.39 -15.30 2.68
N GLN A 223 -5.66 -15.14 1.60
CA GLN A 223 -5.02 -16.26 0.89
C GLN A 223 -3.95 -16.89 1.78
N LYS A 224 -3.93 -18.21 1.86
CA LYS A 224 -2.92 -18.93 2.64
C LYS A 224 -1.85 -19.56 1.75
N ALA A 225 -0.65 -19.65 2.31
CA ALA A 225 0.45 -20.37 1.68
C ALA A 225 0.12 -21.87 1.56
N ASP A 226 0.65 -22.51 0.53
CA ASP A 226 0.46 -23.94 0.33
C ASP A 226 0.94 -24.73 1.55
N GLY A 227 0.13 -25.70 1.98
CA GLY A 227 0.42 -26.55 3.13
C GLY A 227 0.19 -25.88 4.50
N TYR A 228 -0.16 -24.59 4.58
CA TYR A 228 -0.47 -23.97 5.87
C TYR A 228 -1.78 -24.51 6.47
N VAL A 229 -1.70 -25.03 7.69
CA VAL A 229 -2.85 -25.56 8.42
C VAL A 229 -3.34 -24.55 9.46
N VAL A 230 -4.57 -24.10 9.33
CA VAL A 230 -5.22 -23.25 10.33
C VAL A 230 -5.83 -24.15 11.42
N PRO A 231 -5.57 -23.91 12.72
CA PRO A 231 -6.13 -24.72 13.80
C PRO A 231 -7.67 -24.62 13.87
N ASP A 232 -8.33 -25.70 14.29
CA ASP A 232 -9.81 -25.82 14.34
C ASP A 232 -10.50 -24.76 15.22
N HIS A 233 -9.80 -24.21 16.22
CA HIS A 233 -10.35 -23.16 17.10
C HIS A 233 -10.33 -21.75 16.47
N VAL A 234 -9.83 -21.61 15.25
CA VAL A 234 -9.80 -20.35 14.46
C VAL A 234 -10.81 -20.43 13.33
N GLU A 235 -11.69 -19.47 13.23
CA GLU A 235 -12.64 -19.37 12.12
C GLU A 235 -11.92 -18.84 10.87
N TYR A 236 -11.55 -19.76 9.95
CA TYR A 236 -10.90 -19.38 8.71
C TYR A 236 -11.93 -19.11 7.61
N ILE A 237 -11.96 -17.86 7.13
CA ILE A 237 -12.92 -17.34 6.13
C ILE A 237 -12.44 -17.63 4.69
N GLY A 238 -11.13 -17.74 4.47
CA GLY A 238 -10.56 -17.79 3.13
C GLY A 238 -10.33 -16.41 2.53
N TYR A 239 -10.33 -16.31 1.20
CA TYR A 239 -10.24 -15.02 0.52
C TYR A 239 -11.43 -14.13 0.87
N ALA A 240 -11.15 -12.90 1.27
CA ALA A 240 -12.18 -11.90 1.56
C ALA A 240 -12.17 -10.85 0.42
N ASP A 241 -13.28 -10.75 -0.29
CA ASP A 241 -13.54 -9.68 -1.25
C ASP A 241 -13.78 -8.33 -0.55
N LEU A 242 -14.09 -7.29 -1.31
CA LEU A 242 -14.27 -5.94 -0.78
C LEU A 242 -15.35 -5.88 0.31
N GLU A 243 -16.53 -6.44 0.06
CA GLU A 243 -17.64 -6.41 1.01
C GLU A 243 -17.37 -7.24 2.26
N THR A 244 -16.82 -8.43 2.08
CA THR A 244 -16.40 -9.29 3.20
C THR A 244 -15.34 -8.61 4.06
N ARG A 245 -14.36 -7.94 3.44
CA ARG A 245 -13.31 -7.17 4.17
C ARG A 245 -13.93 -6.04 4.97
N LYS A 246 -14.81 -5.27 4.35
CA LYS A 246 -15.52 -4.14 4.95
C LYS A 246 -16.28 -4.56 6.20
N GLU A 247 -17.10 -5.63 6.10
CA GLU A 247 -17.86 -6.18 7.22
C GLU A 247 -16.95 -6.72 8.33
N LEU A 248 -15.93 -7.51 7.97
CA LEU A 248 -15.00 -8.10 8.95
C LEU A 248 -14.23 -7.04 9.73
N MET A 249 -13.76 -5.98 9.06
CA MET A 249 -13.03 -4.90 9.71
C MET A 249 -13.95 -4.06 10.59
N ALA A 250 -15.14 -3.68 10.09
CA ALA A 250 -16.10 -2.89 10.84
C ALA A 250 -16.58 -3.60 12.13
N GLY A 251 -16.78 -4.92 12.07
CA GLY A 251 -17.29 -5.71 13.17
C GLY A 251 -16.26 -6.16 14.20
N ALA A 252 -14.97 -6.16 13.90
CA ALA A 252 -13.94 -6.67 14.82
C ALA A 252 -13.72 -5.77 16.05
N LYS A 253 -13.49 -6.35 17.23
CA LYS A 253 -13.06 -5.61 18.43
C LYS A 253 -11.66 -5.03 18.26
N ALA A 254 -10.76 -5.77 17.64
CA ALA A 254 -9.43 -5.34 17.20
C ALA A 254 -8.89 -6.30 16.13
N SER A 255 -7.88 -5.83 15.39
CA SER A 255 -7.16 -6.67 14.42
C SER A 255 -5.72 -6.92 14.85
N PHE A 256 -5.27 -8.19 14.75
CA PHE A 256 -3.88 -8.57 14.95
C PHE A 256 -3.08 -8.39 13.66
N LEU A 257 -1.98 -7.66 13.74
CA LEU A 257 -1.04 -7.42 12.65
C LEU A 257 0.41 -7.67 13.14
N PRO A 258 0.75 -8.89 13.56
CA PRO A 258 2.03 -9.20 14.21
C PRO A 258 3.15 -9.49 13.21
N THR A 259 3.29 -8.67 12.17
CA THR A 259 4.27 -8.86 11.08
C THR A 259 5.70 -8.95 11.61
N LEU A 260 6.45 -9.97 11.19
CA LEU A 260 7.81 -10.24 11.66
C LEU A 260 8.89 -9.49 10.88
N TYR A 261 8.65 -9.13 9.64
CA TYR A 261 9.56 -8.29 8.86
C TYR A 261 9.31 -6.80 9.10
N VAL A 262 10.19 -5.94 8.61
CA VAL A 262 9.99 -4.48 8.63
C VAL A 262 8.82 -4.15 7.71
N GLU A 263 7.63 -3.94 8.29
CA GLU A 263 6.44 -3.59 7.52
C GLU A 263 6.64 -2.24 6.85
N PRO A 264 6.54 -2.15 5.51
CA PRO A 264 6.81 -0.89 4.79
C PRO A 264 5.82 0.22 5.10
N PHE A 265 4.54 -0.13 5.28
CA PHE A 265 3.48 0.82 5.62
C PHE A 265 2.40 0.22 6.53
N GLY A 266 1.94 -0.99 6.21
CA GLY A 266 0.85 -1.62 6.96
C GLY A 266 -0.54 -1.13 6.52
N GLY A 267 -0.84 -1.17 5.21
CA GLY A 267 -2.12 -0.67 4.68
C GLY A 267 -3.35 -1.22 5.41
N VAL A 268 -3.32 -2.51 5.75
CA VAL A 268 -4.40 -3.16 6.51
C VAL A 268 -4.65 -2.50 7.87
N GLN A 269 -3.63 -1.90 8.48
CA GLN A 269 -3.81 -1.13 9.72
C GLN A 269 -4.73 0.07 9.47
N VAL A 270 -4.42 0.90 8.47
CA VAL A 270 -5.24 2.09 8.17
C VAL A 270 -6.65 1.70 7.75
N GLU A 271 -6.82 0.62 7.00
CA GLU A 271 -8.13 0.06 6.63
C GLU A 271 -8.97 -0.26 7.87
N ASN A 272 -8.36 -0.91 8.90
CA ASN A 272 -9.03 -1.16 10.18
C ASN A 272 -9.34 0.14 10.94
N LEU A 273 -8.42 1.10 10.96
CA LEU A 273 -8.64 2.38 11.64
C LEU A 273 -9.80 3.17 11.00
N LEU A 274 -9.92 3.17 9.68
CA LEU A 274 -11.05 3.78 8.96
C LEU A 274 -12.38 3.09 9.30
N SER A 275 -12.35 1.83 9.68
CA SER A 275 -13.52 1.08 10.17
C SER A 275 -13.76 1.26 11.68
N GLY A 276 -12.99 2.13 12.36
CA GLY A 276 -13.06 2.33 13.81
C GLY A 276 -12.52 1.16 14.63
N THR A 277 -11.67 0.33 14.03
CA THR A 277 -11.14 -0.90 14.64
C THR A 277 -9.68 -0.71 15.03
N PRO A 278 -9.33 -0.79 16.33
CA PRO A 278 -7.97 -0.69 16.80
C PRO A 278 -7.11 -1.86 16.32
N THR A 279 -5.79 -1.66 16.28
CA THR A 279 -4.84 -2.68 15.82
C THR A 279 -3.84 -3.08 16.90
N ILE A 280 -3.54 -4.38 16.97
CA ILE A 280 -2.51 -4.94 17.86
C ILE A 280 -1.36 -5.40 16.96
N THR A 281 -0.26 -4.66 16.98
CA THR A 281 0.85 -4.80 16.04
C THR A 281 2.15 -5.17 16.74
N THR A 282 3.14 -5.60 15.99
CA THR A 282 4.53 -5.56 16.45
C THR A 282 5.01 -4.11 16.58
N ASP A 283 6.07 -3.87 17.38
CA ASP A 283 6.62 -2.53 17.67
C ASP A 283 7.84 -2.23 16.80
N TRP A 284 7.71 -2.42 15.47
CA TRP A 284 8.75 -2.08 14.50
C TRP A 284 8.16 -1.85 13.11
N GLY A 285 9.03 -1.43 12.18
CA GLY A 285 8.60 -1.03 10.84
C GLY A 285 7.69 0.19 10.91
N ALA A 286 6.84 0.35 9.91
CA ALA A 286 5.89 1.46 9.84
C ALA A 286 4.83 1.44 10.95
N PHE A 287 4.66 0.34 11.68
CA PHE A 287 3.76 0.32 12.83
C PHE A 287 4.23 1.22 13.96
N ALA A 288 5.56 1.45 14.08
CA ALA A 288 6.10 2.43 15.02
C ALA A 288 5.68 3.88 14.67
N GLU A 289 5.35 4.13 13.39
CA GLU A 289 4.90 5.42 12.88
C GLU A 289 3.36 5.52 12.87
N ASN A 290 2.68 4.45 12.43
CA ASN A 290 1.25 4.48 12.08
C ASN A 290 0.32 3.96 13.18
N ASN A 291 0.83 3.30 14.24
CA ASN A 291 0.02 2.82 15.36
C ASN A 291 0.31 3.62 16.63
N LEU A 292 -0.57 4.54 16.98
CA LEU A 292 -0.45 5.34 18.21
C LEU A 292 -0.77 4.46 19.42
N HIS A 293 0.29 4.04 20.14
CA HIS A 293 0.18 3.15 21.30
C HIS A 293 -0.75 3.70 22.38
N GLY A 294 -1.78 2.95 22.73
CA GLY A 294 -2.79 3.34 23.72
C GLY A 294 -3.87 4.29 23.18
N VAL A 295 -3.82 4.67 21.90
CA VAL A 295 -4.82 5.57 21.25
C VAL A 295 -5.52 4.87 20.11
N THR A 296 -4.76 4.34 19.12
CA THR A 296 -5.32 3.66 17.96
C THR A 296 -5.11 2.14 18.00
N GLY A 297 -4.43 1.67 19.04
CA GLY A 297 -4.11 0.27 19.25
C GLY A 297 -2.93 0.08 20.18
N TYR A 298 -2.31 -1.09 20.11
CA TYR A 298 -1.16 -1.44 20.94
C TYR A 298 -0.02 -1.97 20.09
N ARG A 299 1.20 -1.50 20.37
CA ARG A 299 2.45 -2.03 19.80
C ARG A 299 3.07 -2.98 20.81
N CYS A 300 3.39 -4.19 20.37
CA CYS A 300 3.76 -5.32 21.22
C CYS A 300 5.12 -5.90 20.82
N ARG A 301 5.89 -6.39 21.81
CA ARG A 301 7.18 -7.06 21.62
C ARG A 301 7.21 -8.48 22.13
N THR A 302 6.34 -8.79 23.09
CA THR A 302 6.25 -10.10 23.72
C THR A 302 4.81 -10.66 23.61
N MET A 303 4.66 -11.97 23.79
CA MET A 303 3.34 -12.59 23.88
C MET A 303 2.52 -12.00 25.03
N GLY A 304 3.19 -11.64 26.15
CA GLY A 304 2.56 -10.97 27.27
C GLY A 304 1.91 -9.64 26.87
N ASP A 305 2.61 -8.84 26.03
CA ASP A 305 2.09 -7.56 25.54
C ASP A 305 0.86 -7.78 24.66
N PHE A 306 0.87 -8.81 23.78
CA PHE A 306 -0.29 -9.13 22.94
C PHE A 306 -1.51 -9.51 23.77
N VAL A 307 -1.33 -10.31 24.82
CA VAL A 307 -2.43 -10.68 25.75
C VAL A 307 -2.90 -9.47 26.56
N GLU A 308 -1.98 -8.64 27.04
CA GLU A 308 -2.33 -7.40 27.76
C GLU A 308 -3.08 -6.42 26.86
N ALA A 309 -2.69 -6.31 25.57
CA ALA A 309 -3.40 -5.50 24.58
C ALA A 309 -4.86 -5.96 24.43
N VAL A 310 -5.10 -7.27 24.32
CA VAL A 310 -6.46 -7.83 24.27
C VAL A 310 -7.23 -7.44 25.55
N ASN A 311 -6.64 -7.63 26.74
CA ASN A 311 -7.28 -7.27 28.01
C ASN A 311 -7.64 -5.78 28.08
N ASN A 312 -6.81 -4.91 27.53
CA ASN A 312 -7.07 -3.47 27.49
C ASN A 312 -8.17 -3.10 26.49
N ILE A 313 -8.26 -3.78 25.33
CA ILE A 313 -9.37 -3.65 24.39
C ILE A 313 -10.69 -4.08 25.03
N GLU A 314 -10.73 -5.23 25.72
CA GLU A 314 -11.92 -5.71 26.44
C GLU A 314 -12.38 -4.75 27.55
N LYS A 315 -11.47 -3.99 28.17
CA LYS A 315 -11.77 -2.93 29.13
C LYS A 315 -12.21 -1.60 28.48
N GLY A 316 -12.31 -1.55 27.14
CA GLY A 316 -12.75 -0.34 26.44
C GLY A 316 -11.77 0.84 26.49
N LYS A 317 -10.46 0.58 26.61
CA LYS A 317 -9.45 1.65 26.72
C LYS A 317 -9.18 2.38 25.39
N ILE A 318 -9.53 1.79 24.24
CA ILE A 318 -9.41 2.42 22.94
C ILE A 318 -10.80 2.79 22.42
N LYS A 319 -10.95 4.02 21.92
CA LYS A 319 -12.20 4.50 21.31
C LYS A 319 -12.17 4.31 19.80
N SER A 320 -13.24 3.77 19.24
CA SER A 320 -13.39 3.61 17.78
C SER A 320 -13.30 4.94 17.03
N GLU A 321 -13.79 6.04 17.64
CA GLU A 321 -13.72 7.38 17.07
C GLU A 321 -12.26 7.86 16.90
N ASP A 322 -11.38 7.60 17.89
CA ASP A 322 -9.97 8.00 17.82
C ASP A 322 -9.25 7.23 16.69
N CYS A 323 -9.61 5.96 16.49
CA CYS A 323 -9.12 5.16 15.36
C CYS A 323 -9.52 5.80 14.02
N LEU A 324 -10.82 6.08 13.84
CA LEU A 324 -11.32 6.71 12.61
C LEU A 324 -10.66 8.05 12.34
N LYS A 325 -10.61 8.93 13.36
CA LYS A 325 -10.01 10.26 13.25
C LYS A 325 -8.56 10.20 12.80
N PHE A 326 -7.78 9.27 13.33
CA PHE A 326 -6.40 9.08 12.92
C PHE A 326 -6.32 8.47 11.51
N GLY A 327 -7.13 7.45 11.19
CA GLY A 327 -7.20 6.83 9.87
C GLY A 327 -7.53 7.81 8.74
N GLN A 328 -8.37 8.81 9.01
CA GLN A 328 -8.72 9.87 8.04
C GLN A 328 -7.55 10.76 7.61
N ASN A 329 -6.41 10.74 8.34
CA ASN A 329 -5.21 11.43 7.89
C ASN A 329 -4.60 10.82 6.63
N PHE A 330 -4.94 9.57 6.32
CA PHE A 330 -4.50 8.85 5.14
C PHE A 330 -5.53 8.87 4.00
N SER A 331 -6.52 9.77 4.05
CA SER A 331 -7.53 9.89 3.00
C SER A 331 -6.93 10.37 1.67
N LEU A 332 -7.58 10.01 0.55
CA LEU A 332 -7.20 10.50 -0.78
C LEU A 332 -7.13 12.04 -0.80
N GLU A 333 -8.07 12.71 -0.14
CA GLU A 333 -8.13 14.17 -0.08
C GLU A 333 -6.86 14.77 0.55
N LYS A 334 -6.47 14.29 1.74
CA LYS A 334 -5.31 14.83 2.46
C LYS A 334 -3.99 14.50 1.78
N VAL A 335 -3.81 13.25 1.38
CA VAL A 335 -2.54 12.80 0.78
C VAL A 335 -2.36 13.34 -0.64
N SER A 336 -3.45 13.65 -1.36
CA SER A 336 -3.37 14.28 -2.69
C SER A 336 -2.59 15.59 -2.66
N LEU A 337 -2.78 16.40 -1.62
CA LEU A 337 -2.07 17.68 -1.46
C LEU A 337 -0.57 17.49 -1.33
N MET A 338 -0.15 16.43 -0.62
CA MET A 338 1.27 16.09 -0.45
C MET A 338 1.89 15.66 -1.78
N TYR A 339 1.21 14.81 -2.54
CA TYR A 339 1.69 14.39 -3.86
C TYR A 339 1.70 15.53 -4.87
N GLU A 340 0.66 16.37 -4.90
CA GLU A 340 0.59 17.54 -5.79
C GLU A 340 1.74 18.51 -5.53
N LYS A 341 1.99 18.80 -4.26
CA LYS A 341 3.14 19.62 -3.83
C LYS A 341 4.46 18.99 -4.26
N TYR A 342 4.65 17.71 -3.99
CA TYR A 342 5.85 16.97 -4.36
C TYR A 342 6.13 17.02 -5.87
N PHE A 343 5.13 16.71 -6.70
CA PHE A 343 5.30 16.75 -8.15
C PHE A 343 5.55 18.17 -8.66
N THR A 344 4.96 19.18 -8.05
CA THR A 344 5.23 20.59 -8.37
C THR A 344 6.69 20.96 -8.07
N ASP A 345 7.20 20.53 -6.92
CA ASP A 345 8.59 20.78 -6.53
C ASP A 345 9.58 20.04 -7.44
N VAL A 346 9.30 18.78 -7.76
CA VAL A 346 10.10 18.00 -8.71
C VAL A 346 10.14 18.68 -10.08
N LEU A 347 8.99 19.15 -10.59
CA LEU A 347 8.90 19.85 -11.86
C LEU A 347 9.71 21.16 -11.84
N ASN A 348 9.62 21.91 -10.75
CA ASN A 348 10.37 23.15 -10.57
C ASN A 348 11.88 22.90 -10.57
N VAL A 349 12.35 21.89 -9.84
CA VAL A 349 13.77 21.51 -9.83
C VAL A 349 14.21 21.01 -11.20
N TYR A 350 13.43 20.14 -11.83
CA TYR A 350 13.73 19.60 -13.16
C TYR A 350 13.86 20.70 -14.23
N THR A 351 13.04 21.74 -14.14
CA THR A 351 13.07 22.90 -15.03
C THR A 351 14.04 24.00 -14.60
N GLY A 352 14.83 23.79 -13.53
CA GLY A 352 15.87 24.71 -13.06
C GLY A 352 15.35 25.87 -12.20
N LYS A 353 14.12 25.79 -11.66
CA LYS A 353 13.48 26.91 -10.95
C LYS A 353 13.43 26.76 -9.43
N GLY A 354 13.53 25.55 -8.89
CA GLY A 354 13.11 25.27 -7.51
C GLY A 354 14.20 25.17 -6.46
N TRP A 355 15.48 25.08 -6.84
CA TRP A 355 16.55 24.78 -5.87
C TRP A 355 16.74 25.82 -4.79
N TYR A 356 16.62 27.08 -5.12
CA TYR A 356 16.80 28.18 -4.18
C TYR A 356 15.51 28.70 -3.56
N SER A 357 14.38 28.09 -3.89
CA SER A 357 13.10 28.41 -3.28
C SER A 357 12.98 27.72 -1.92
N PRO A 358 12.45 28.40 -0.88
CA PRO A 358 12.16 27.73 0.39
C PRO A 358 11.22 26.53 0.20
N SER A 359 11.51 25.43 0.87
CA SER A 359 10.54 24.33 0.98
C SER A 359 9.33 24.83 1.76
N ASP A 360 8.14 24.38 1.38
CA ASP A 360 6.94 24.62 2.16
C ASP A 360 7.00 23.81 3.46
N PRO A 361 7.09 24.46 4.62
CA PRO A 361 7.15 23.74 5.90
C PRO A 361 5.90 22.89 6.14
N ASP A 362 4.75 23.26 5.56
CA ASP A 362 3.49 22.54 5.77
C ASP A 362 3.52 21.12 5.20
N LEU A 363 4.36 20.82 4.19
CA LEU A 363 4.54 19.45 3.68
C LEU A 363 5.08 18.51 4.78
N PHE A 364 6.04 18.99 5.57
CA PHE A 364 6.62 18.23 6.68
C PHE A 364 5.77 18.32 7.95
N ASP A 365 5.14 19.45 8.19
CA ASP A 365 4.24 19.67 9.31
C ASP A 365 2.99 18.80 9.27
N ALA A 366 2.48 18.48 8.08
CA ALA A 366 1.36 17.57 7.94
C ALA A 366 1.71 16.15 8.44
N LEU A 367 2.96 15.69 8.23
CA LEU A 367 3.47 14.42 8.74
C LEU A 367 3.81 14.48 10.22
N THR A 368 4.45 15.56 10.69
CA THR A 368 4.84 15.72 12.10
C THR A 368 3.65 15.96 13.02
N LYS A 369 2.59 16.60 12.55
CA LYS A 369 1.31 16.73 13.29
C LYS A 369 0.54 15.41 13.46
N GLN A 370 0.91 14.37 12.69
CA GLN A 370 0.37 13.02 12.87
C GLN A 370 1.03 12.29 14.05
N TYR A 371 2.18 12.74 14.50
CA TYR A 371 2.97 12.11 15.56
C TYR A 371 3.23 13.14 16.69
N PRO A 372 2.25 13.35 17.59
CA PRO A 372 2.43 14.23 18.74
C PRO A 372 3.45 13.69 19.74
#